data_ba6d201683d33db79a25caa0dabe562c
#
_entry.id   ba6d201683d33db79a25caa0dabe562c
#
_cell.length_a   1.000
_cell.length_b   1.000
_cell.length_c   1.000
_cell.angle_alpha   90.00
_cell.angle_beta   90.00
_cell.angle_gamma   90.00
#
_symmetry.space_group_name_H-M   'P 1'
#
loop_
_entity.id
_entity.type
_entity.pdbx_description
1 polymer ?
#
loop_
_entity_poly.entity_id
_entity_poly.type
_entity_poly.pdbx_seq_one_letter_code
_entity_poly.pdbx_strand_id
1 'polypeptide(L)'
;MNLLFAWRYFKAKKSANAINIIAWVTVTVIAVATACQVLVLSVFNGFEDLVKSLYSSFYTDIKITPSKGKTFTLTPDQLQSIKQQAGIYAVSMVIEEKALLQNADAQTIVILKGVDSNYVHVSGVPAKIITGEFNLGNADDPTIVVGSGVQEAIAVNADSRSGSPQSILTVVLPKRGGGISDPTEALSEGNTKASGVFAIQQDFDSKYDITNIDFIKQQMGLGPDEYSASEIKLTRTADLLAVQQELSKLLGAGYIVQTKYEQNTSLYKTMRLEKWFIYAVLTLILAIATFNMVSSLTMLVLEKQKDIAVLQSMGAFLSFKISPGK
;
A
#
# COMPACT_ATOMS: atom_id res chain seq x y z
N MET A 1 36.49 10.63 -34.60
CA MET A 1 36.63 10.00 -35.92
C MET A 1 36.15 8.56 -35.98
N ASN A 2 36.36 7.75 -34.96
CA ASN A 2 36.02 6.32 -34.98
C ASN A 2 34.51 5.99 -35.12
N LEU A 3 33.62 6.78 -34.50
CA LEU A 3 32.17 6.58 -34.57
C LEU A 3 31.59 6.86 -35.96
N LEU A 4 32.10 7.88 -36.66
CA LEU A 4 31.69 8.22 -38.03
C LEU A 4 32.14 7.16 -39.04
N PHE A 5 33.34 6.58 -38.81
CA PHE A 5 33.86 5.48 -39.62
C PHE A 5 33.05 4.19 -39.39
N ALA A 6 32.74 3.87 -38.15
CA ALA A 6 31.88 2.73 -37.77
C ALA A 6 30.49 2.85 -38.40
N TRP A 7 29.88 4.04 -38.33
CA TRP A 7 28.56 4.31 -38.92
C TRP A 7 28.56 4.21 -40.45
N ARG A 8 29.57 4.79 -41.13
CA ARG A 8 29.70 4.68 -42.58
C ARG A 8 29.97 3.24 -43.04
N TYR A 9 30.78 2.50 -42.27
CA TYR A 9 31.09 1.10 -42.55
C TYR A 9 29.87 0.20 -42.40
N PHE A 10 29.07 0.47 -41.39
CA PHE A 10 27.79 -0.22 -41.15
C PHE A 10 26.76 0.03 -42.27
N LYS A 11 26.81 1.18 -42.93
CA LYS A 11 25.91 1.61 -44.00
C LYS A 11 26.42 1.27 -45.41
N ALA A 12 27.65 0.82 -45.59
CA ALA A 12 28.26 0.58 -46.88
C ALA A 12 27.69 -0.65 -47.58
N LYS A 13 27.06 -0.45 -48.76
CA LYS A 13 26.57 -1.48 -49.67
C LYS A 13 27.72 -2.21 -50.34
N LYS A 14 28.33 -3.22 -49.73
CA LYS A 14 29.13 -4.23 -50.46
C LYS A 14 29.00 -5.60 -49.82
N SER A 15 28.40 -6.50 -50.58
CA SER A 15 28.59 -7.96 -50.63
C SER A 15 28.25 -8.84 -49.41
N ALA A 16 27.48 -8.42 -48.44
CA ALA A 16 27.00 -9.34 -47.42
C ALA A 16 25.66 -8.88 -46.82
N ASN A 17 24.62 -8.93 -47.64
CA ASN A 17 23.26 -8.53 -47.19
C ASN A 17 22.76 -9.33 -45.98
N ALA A 18 23.16 -10.60 -45.83
CA ALA A 18 22.73 -11.44 -44.73
C ALA A 18 23.27 -10.96 -43.36
N ILE A 19 24.54 -10.53 -43.29
CA ILE A 19 25.18 -10.16 -42.03
C ILE A 19 24.68 -8.82 -41.53
N ASN A 20 24.54 -7.84 -42.43
CA ASN A 20 23.94 -6.57 -42.08
C ASN A 20 22.51 -6.73 -41.58
N ILE A 21 21.73 -7.66 -42.18
CA ILE A 21 20.41 -8.00 -41.72
C ILE A 21 20.45 -8.60 -40.29
N ILE A 22 21.33 -9.58 -40.05
CA ILE A 22 21.49 -10.20 -38.72
C ILE A 22 21.88 -9.14 -37.68
N ALA A 23 22.89 -8.25 -38.01
CA ALA A 23 23.31 -7.18 -37.11
C ALA A 23 22.15 -6.20 -36.78
N TRP A 24 21.37 -5.78 -37.79
CA TRP A 24 20.24 -4.90 -37.59
C TRP A 24 19.13 -5.56 -36.77
N VAL A 25 18.84 -6.84 -37.05
CA VAL A 25 17.86 -7.62 -36.27
C VAL A 25 18.31 -7.71 -34.81
N THR A 26 19.59 -8.02 -34.55
CA THR A 26 20.11 -8.12 -33.18
C THR A 26 19.99 -6.79 -32.43
N VAL A 27 20.39 -5.67 -33.06
CA VAL A 27 20.27 -4.33 -32.44
C VAL A 27 18.80 -3.99 -32.15
N THR A 28 17.91 -4.29 -33.11
CA THR A 28 16.48 -4.03 -32.93
C THR A 28 15.89 -4.88 -31.80
N VAL A 29 16.23 -6.16 -31.74
CA VAL A 29 15.77 -7.06 -30.66
C VAL A 29 16.22 -6.57 -29.30
N ILE A 30 17.51 -6.17 -29.17
CA ILE A 30 18.02 -5.64 -27.90
C ILE A 30 17.33 -4.32 -27.53
N ALA A 31 17.17 -3.42 -28.49
CA ALA A 31 16.49 -2.13 -28.26
C ALA A 31 15.03 -2.35 -27.79
N VAL A 32 14.29 -3.24 -28.46
CA VAL A 32 12.91 -3.58 -28.06
C VAL A 32 12.88 -4.27 -26.71
N ALA A 33 13.76 -5.23 -26.45
CA ALA A 33 13.84 -5.91 -25.15
C ALA A 33 14.13 -4.94 -24.01
N THR A 34 15.09 -4.03 -24.21
CA THR A 34 15.41 -3.01 -23.20
C THR A 34 14.25 -2.03 -22.99
N ALA A 35 13.60 -1.59 -24.07
CA ALA A 35 12.43 -0.72 -23.99
C ALA A 35 11.29 -1.40 -23.22
N CYS A 36 10.99 -2.67 -23.52
CA CYS A 36 10.00 -3.46 -22.81
C CYS A 36 10.35 -3.60 -21.32
N GLN A 37 11.62 -3.83 -20.98
CA GLN A 37 12.10 -3.89 -19.60
C GLN A 37 11.81 -2.61 -18.83
N VAL A 38 12.19 -1.46 -19.42
CA VAL A 38 11.95 -0.15 -18.79
C VAL A 38 10.46 0.11 -18.61
N LEU A 39 9.64 -0.21 -19.61
CA LEU A 39 8.18 -0.05 -19.54
C LEU A 39 7.58 -0.92 -18.44
N VAL A 40 7.91 -2.21 -18.39
CA VAL A 40 7.40 -3.13 -17.36
C VAL A 40 7.78 -2.65 -15.96
N LEU A 41 9.04 -2.28 -15.73
CA LEU A 41 9.48 -1.77 -14.43
C LEU A 41 8.81 -0.45 -14.06
N SER A 42 8.63 0.45 -15.02
CA SER A 42 7.97 1.74 -14.79
C SER A 42 6.50 1.55 -14.41
N VAL A 43 5.77 0.71 -15.15
CA VAL A 43 4.36 0.38 -14.85
C VAL A 43 4.25 -0.29 -13.48
N PHE A 44 5.12 -1.24 -13.18
CA PHE A 44 5.10 -1.94 -11.90
C PHE A 44 5.38 -1.02 -10.71
N ASN A 45 6.39 -0.15 -10.82
CA ASN A 45 6.67 0.82 -9.78
C ASN A 45 5.52 1.81 -9.58
N GLY A 46 4.91 2.30 -10.68
CA GLY A 46 3.73 3.17 -10.59
C GLY A 46 2.53 2.49 -9.94
N PHE A 47 2.30 1.21 -10.23
CA PHE A 47 1.26 0.41 -9.58
C PHE A 47 1.56 0.19 -8.09
N GLU A 48 2.80 -0.14 -7.74
CA GLU A 48 3.25 -0.29 -6.35
C GLU A 48 2.99 0.99 -5.53
N ASP A 49 3.32 2.15 -6.09
CA ASP A 49 3.11 3.44 -5.44
C ASP A 49 1.62 3.78 -5.31
N LEU A 50 0.81 3.46 -6.32
CA LEU A 50 -0.64 3.62 -6.26
C LEU A 50 -1.24 2.76 -5.13
N VAL A 51 -0.91 1.47 -5.07
CA VAL A 51 -1.39 0.57 -4.02
C VAL A 51 -0.97 1.09 -2.64
N LYS A 52 0.30 1.45 -2.45
CA LYS A 52 0.77 2.04 -1.18
C LYS A 52 -0.01 3.29 -0.79
N SER A 53 -0.35 4.16 -1.74
CA SER A 53 -1.09 5.38 -1.47
C SER A 53 -2.53 5.11 -1.03
N LEU A 54 -3.20 4.13 -1.66
CA LEU A 54 -4.54 3.69 -1.27
C LEU A 54 -4.56 3.11 0.15
N TYR A 55 -3.64 2.18 0.43
CA TYR A 55 -3.55 1.58 1.76
C TYR A 55 -3.13 2.58 2.84
N SER A 56 -2.27 3.54 2.53
CA SER A 56 -1.88 4.61 3.47
C SER A 56 -2.99 5.62 3.77
N SER A 57 -4.08 5.61 3.01
CA SER A 57 -5.27 6.40 3.33
C SER A 57 -6.05 5.81 4.52
N PHE A 58 -5.99 4.49 4.71
CA PHE A 58 -6.66 3.79 5.80
C PHE A 58 -5.71 3.44 6.95
N TYR A 59 -4.54 2.84 6.64
CA TYR A 59 -3.53 2.51 7.64
C TYR A 59 -2.72 3.72 8.04
N THR A 60 -2.62 3.94 9.33
CA THR A 60 -1.83 5.03 9.92
C THR A 60 -0.35 4.68 9.98
N ASP A 61 0.52 5.68 10.15
CA ASP A 61 1.97 5.43 10.12
C ASP A 61 2.42 4.45 11.21
N ILE A 62 1.84 4.57 12.42
CA ILE A 62 2.06 3.62 13.54
C ILE A 62 0.70 3.27 14.18
N LYS A 63 0.52 2.00 14.50
CA LYS A 63 -0.61 1.48 15.28
C LYS A 63 -0.08 0.76 16.51
N ILE A 64 -0.61 1.11 17.68
CA ILE A 64 -0.31 0.48 18.96
C ILE A 64 -1.51 -0.38 19.34
N THR A 65 -1.27 -1.65 19.66
CA THR A 65 -2.30 -2.60 20.12
C THR A 65 -1.80 -3.34 21.36
N PRO A 66 -2.68 -3.91 22.18
CA PRO A 66 -2.24 -4.72 23.31
C PRO A 66 -1.57 -6.02 22.83
N SER A 67 -0.55 -6.49 23.55
CA SER A 67 0.09 -7.79 23.27
C SER A 67 -0.78 -8.98 23.68
N LYS A 68 -1.70 -8.78 24.62
CA LYS A 68 -2.68 -9.78 25.10
C LYS A 68 -4.04 -9.12 25.31
N GLY A 69 -5.09 -9.84 24.97
CA GLY A 69 -6.47 -9.35 25.07
C GLY A 69 -6.88 -8.55 23.83
N LYS A 70 -8.06 -7.94 23.91
CA LYS A 70 -8.65 -7.12 22.84
C LYS A 70 -8.52 -5.62 23.10
N THR A 71 -8.43 -5.24 24.38
CA THR A 71 -8.45 -3.86 24.84
C THR A 71 -7.32 -3.61 25.83
N PHE A 72 -6.92 -2.36 25.96
CA PHE A 72 -5.93 -1.88 26.90
C PHE A 72 -6.34 -0.52 27.46
N THR A 73 -5.76 -0.15 28.60
CA THR A 73 -5.89 1.18 29.17
C THR A 73 -4.57 1.89 29.11
N LEU A 74 -4.57 3.15 28.67
CA LEU A 74 -3.39 4.05 28.77
C LEU A 74 -3.57 4.97 29.95
N THR A 75 -2.53 5.08 30.78
CA THR A 75 -2.53 6.12 31.80
C THR A 75 -2.41 7.49 31.14
N PRO A 76 -2.94 8.56 31.75
CA PRO A 76 -2.79 9.92 31.21
C PRO A 76 -1.32 10.31 30.96
N ASP A 77 -0.40 9.85 31.81
CA ASP A 77 1.04 10.10 31.67
C ASP A 77 1.63 9.38 30.44
N GLN A 78 1.21 8.14 30.18
CA GLN A 78 1.62 7.41 28.97
C GLN A 78 1.10 8.07 27.71
N LEU A 79 -0.17 8.47 27.70
CA LEU A 79 -0.77 9.17 26.56
C LEU A 79 -0.08 10.51 26.29
N GLN A 80 0.25 11.26 27.35
CA GLN A 80 0.99 12.51 27.23
C GLN A 80 2.41 12.27 26.72
N SER A 81 3.10 11.25 27.22
CA SER A 81 4.44 10.87 26.76
C SER A 81 4.45 10.47 25.29
N ILE A 82 3.43 9.73 24.83
CA ILE A 82 3.25 9.41 23.39
C ILE A 82 3.07 10.70 22.59
N LYS A 83 2.16 11.59 23.00
CA LYS A 83 1.89 12.85 22.27
C LYS A 83 3.08 13.80 22.20
N GLN A 84 3.96 13.78 23.19
CA GLN A 84 5.14 14.63 23.27
C GLN A 84 6.37 14.03 22.56
N GLN A 85 6.30 12.78 22.12
CA GLN A 85 7.41 12.13 21.42
C GLN A 85 7.76 12.86 20.13
N ALA A 86 9.05 13.12 19.91
CA ALA A 86 9.52 13.79 18.71
C ALA A 86 9.10 13.03 17.43
N GLY A 87 8.61 13.76 16.44
CA GLY A 87 8.16 13.17 15.18
C GLY A 87 6.70 12.76 15.13
N ILE A 88 5.96 12.81 16.24
CA ILE A 88 4.51 12.57 16.24
C ILE A 88 3.77 13.86 15.86
N TYR A 89 2.86 13.74 14.88
CA TYR A 89 1.98 14.82 14.45
C TYR A 89 0.63 14.77 15.15
N ALA A 90 -0.01 13.62 15.18
CA ALA A 90 -1.33 13.42 15.80
C ALA A 90 -1.48 11.97 16.31
N VAL A 91 -2.31 11.84 17.37
CA VAL A 91 -2.65 10.56 17.99
C VAL A 91 -4.17 10.48 18.11
N SER A 92 -4.76 9.37 17.66
CA SER A 92 -6.17 9.06 17.81
C SER A 92 -6.33 7.75 18.56
N MET A 93 -7.32 7.69 19.43
CA MET A 93 -7.70 6.48 20.16
C MET A 93 -8.82 5.78 19.41
N VAL A 94 -8.75 4.46 19.31
CA VAL A 94 -9.61 3.67 18.44
C VAL A 94 -10.15 2.44 19.17
N ILE A 95 -11.39 2.09 18.88
CA ILE A 95 -11.98 0.79 19.23
C ILE A 95 -12.43 0.12 17.93
N GLU A 96 -11.95 -1.08 17.67
CA GLU A 96 -12.35 -1.89 16.51
C GLU A 96 -13.00 -3.18 17.04
N GLU A 97 -14.25 -3.45 16.64
CA GLU A 97 -14.93 -4.69 16.97
C GLU A 97 -15.82 -5.11 15.79
N LYS A 98 -16.06 -6.42 15.69
CA LYS A 98 -17.00 -6.96 14.73
C LYS A 98 -18.42 -6.63 15.16
N ALA A 99 -19.19 -6.06 14.24
CA ALA A 99 -20.58 -5.70 14.43
C ALA A 99 -21.43 -6.31 13.32
N LEU A 100 -22.69 -6.58 13.64
CA LEU A 100 -23.71 -6.82 12.65
C LEU A 100 -24.39 -5.47 12.38
N LEU A 101 -24.38 -5.02 11.14
CA LEU A 101 -25.05 -3.82 10.69
C LEU A 101 -26.30 -4.19 9.92
N GLN A 102 -27.43 -3.58 10.27
CA GLN A 102 -28.74 -3.85 9.67
C GLN A 102 -29.37 -2.57 9.13
N ASN A 103 -29.94 -2.66 7.94
CA ASN A 103 -30.77 -1.64 7.32
C ASN A 103 -32.06 -2.29 6.82
N ALA A 104 -33.17 -2.09 7.54
CA ALA A 104 -34.42 -2.83 7.34
C ALA A 104 -34.19 -4.35 7.33
N ASP A 105 -34.49 -5.04 6.24
CA ASP A 105 -34.35 -6.50 6.12
C ASP A 105 -32.94 -6.95 5.68
N ALA A 106 -32.09 -6.01 5.23
CA ALA A 106 -30.73 -6.31 4.79
C ALA A 106 -29.74 -6.20 5.96
N GLN A 107 -28.77 -7.13 6.00
CA GLN A 107 -27.76 -7.14 7.06
C GLN A 107 -26.41 -7.60 6.55
N THR A 108 -25.35 -7.11 7.17
CA THR A 108 -23.96 -7.49 6.86
C THR A 108 -23.08 -7.44 8.11
N ILE A 109 -22.01 -8.23 8.11
CA ILE A 109 -21.02 -8.19 9.19
C ILE A 109 -19.89 -7.25 8.77
N VAL A 110 -19.59 -6.30 9.65
CA VAL A 110 -18.55 -5.29 9.43
C VAL A 110 -17.57 -5.24 10.61
N ILE A 111 -16.45 -4.60 10.41
CA ILE A 111 -15.56 -4.14 11.48
C ILE A 111 -15.93 -2.69 11.76
N LEU A 112 -16.63 -2.49 12.86
CA LEU A 112 -17.01 -1.14 13.29
C LEU A 112 -15.81 -0.50 14.01
N LYS A 113 -15.38 0.63 13.50
CA LYS A 113 -14.26 1.41 14.02
C LYS A 113 -14.76 2.68 14.68
N GLY A 114 -14.77 2.68 16.02
CA GLY A 114 -15.02 3.88 16.80
C GLY A 114 -13.78 4.70 16.95
N VAL A 115 -13.87 5.98 16.62
CA VAL A 115 -12.71 6.88 16.64
C VAL A 115 -13.02 8.18 17.39
N ASP A 116 -11.99 8.81 17.93
CA ASP A 116 -12.08 10.12 18.56
C ASP A 116 -12.02 11.26 17.54
N SER A 117 -12.20 12.50 18.00
CA SER A 117 -12.18 13.70 17.15
C SER A 117 -10.82 13.96 16.48
N ASN A 118 -9.71 13.40 17.00
CA ASN A 118 -8.39 13.55 16.41
C ASN A 118 -8.18 12.69 15.16
N TYR A 119 -9.05 11.74 14.92
CA TYR A 119 -8.93 10.81 13.78
C TYR A 119 -8.81 11.51 12.42
N VAL A 120 -9.46 12.66 12.26
CA VAL A 120 -9.38 13.48 11.04
C VAL A 120 -7.95 13.96 10.71
N HIS A 121 -7.09 14.03 11.71
CA HIS A 121 -5.68 14.41 11.55
C HIS A 121 -4.75 13.22 11.38
N VAL A 122 -5.23 12.02 11.69
CA VAL A 122 -4.43 10.78 11.67
C VAL A 122 -4.66 9.97 10.42
N SER A 123 -5.91 9.89 9.95
CA SER A 123 -6.34 9.07 8.82
C SER A 123 -6.64 9.91 7.58
N GLY A 124 -6.46 9.30 6.41
CA GLY A 124 -6.86 9.87 5.12
C GLY A 124 -8.32 9.60 4.73
N VAL A 125 -9.08 8.83 5.52
CA VAL A 125 -10.48 8.48 5.22
C VAL A 125 -11.39 9.71 5.04
N PRO A 126 -11.29 10.77 5.86
CA PRO A 126 -12.14 11.97 5.66
C PRO A 126 -12.01 12.61 4.28
N ALA A 127 -10.83 12.48 3.64
CA ALA A 127 -10.60 12.99 2.29
C ALA A 127 -11.12 12.05 1.18
N LYS A 128 -11.66 10.88 1.54
CA LYS A 128 -12.16 9.85 0.62
C LYS A 128 -13.67 9.67 0.68
N ILE A 129 -14.39 10.62 1.23
CA ILE A 129 -15.85 10.65 1.23
C ILE A 129 -16.35 10.92 -0.18
N ILE A 130 -17.22 10.06 -0.68
CA ILE A 130 -17.85 10.16 -2.01
C ILE A 130 -19.30 10.63 -1.95
N THR A 131 -19.98 10.40 -0.82
CA THR A 131 -21.38 10.81 -0.60
C THR A 131 -21.54 11.26 0.85
N GLY A 132 -22.33 12.29 1.11
CA GLY A 132 -22.55 12.83 2.45
C GLY A 132 -21.34 13.58 3.00
N GLU A 133 -21.12 13.46 4.32
CA GLU A 133 -20.06 14.17 5.05
C GLU A 133 -19.40 13.25 6.08
N PHE A 134 -18.12 13.50 6.42
CA PHE A 134 -17.45 12.83 7.52
C PHE A 134 -17.89 13.45 8.84
N ASN A 135 -19.01 12.99 9.35
CA ASN A 135 -19.55 13.39 10.64
C ASN A 135 -19.86 12.13 11.45
N LEU A 136 -19.38 12.06 12.69
CA LEU A 136 -19.54 10.90 13.56
C LEU A 136 -20.51 11.15 14.72
N GLY A 137 -21.08 12.36 14.79
CA GLY A 137 -21.97 12.75 15.87
C GLY A 137 -21.30 12.70 17.24
N ASN A 138 -22.09 12.36 18.22
CA ASN A 138 -21.66 12.16 19.61
C ASN A 138 -22.28 10.86 20.19
N ALA A 139 -22.10 10.59 21.48
CA ALA A 139 -22.63 9.39 22.11
C ALA A 139 -24.17 9.31 22.12
N ASP A 140 -24.84 10.46 22.22
CA ASP A 140 -26.32 10.55 22.33
C ASP A 140 -27.01 10.58 20.95
N ASP A 141 -26.36 11.14 19.93
CA ASP A 141 -26.81 11.15 18.52
C ASP A 141 -25.67 10.65 17.61
N PRO A 142 -25.37 9.34 17.65
CA PRO A 142 -24.27 8.78 16.89
C PRO A 142 -24.59 8.73 15.41
N THR A 143 -23.58 9.03 14.60
CA THR A 143 -23.64 8.84 13.15
C THR A 143 -22.53 7.93 12.67
N ILE A 144 -22.75 7.32 11.51
CA ILE A 144 -21.84 6.34 10.92
C ILE A 144 -21.47 6.73 9.49
N VAL A 145 -20.21 6.60 9.19
CA VAL A 145 -19.67 6.69 7.83
C VAL A 145 -19.39 5.28 7.35
N VAL A 146 -20.12 4.84 6.31
CA VAL A 146 -20.04 3.46 5.81
C VAL A 146 -19.09 3.35 4.62
N GLY A 147 -18.50 2.18 4.43
CA GLY A 147 -17.76 1.88 3.21
C GLY A 147 -18.69 1.71 2.00
N SER A 148 -18.23 2.05 0.79
CA SER A 148 -19.05 1.95 -0.43
C SER A 148 -19.53 0.52 -0.70
N GLY A 149 -18.73 -0.50 -0.39
CA GLY A 149 -19.15 -1.90 -0.51
C GLY A 149 -20.23 -2.31 0.52
N VAL A 150 -20.17 -1.75 1.74
CA VAL A 150 -21.22 -1.94 2.74
C VAL A 150 -22.50 -1.21 2.33
N GLN A 151 -22.35 0.03 1.80
CA GLN A 151 -23.49 0.78 1.25
C GLN A 151 -24.27 -0.02 0.21
N GLU A 152 -23.56 -0.64 -0.73
CA GLU A 152 -24.18 -1.47 -1.77
C GLU A 152 -24.83 -2.73 -1.20
N ALA A 153 -24.17 -3.38 -0.24
CA ALA A 153 -24.63 -4.65 0.35
C ALA A 153 -25.97 -4.52 1.09
N ILE A 154 -26.22 -3.41 1.77
CA ILE A 154 -27.43 -3.18 2.58
C ILE A 154 -28.22 -1.93 2.17
N ALA A 155 -27.98 -1.41 0.95
CA ALA A 155 -28.70 -0.30 0.34
C ALA A 155 -28.80 0.96 1.23
N VAL A 156 -27.69 1.41 1.81
CA VAL A 156 -27.65 2.58 2.70
C VAL A 156 -27.80 3.88 1.93
N ASN A 157 -28.68 4.77 2.37
CA ASN A 157 -28.74 6.16 1.93
C ASN A 157 -28.06 7.07 2.97
N ALA A 158 -26.92 7.66 2.61
CA ALA A 158 -26.20 8.64 3.42
C ALA A 158 -26.35 10.08 2.89
N ASP A 159 -27.06 10.29 1.76
CA ASP A 159 -27.20 11.59 1.14
C ASP A 159 -28.43 12.32 1.68
N SER A 160 -28.20 13.35 2.48
CA SER A 160 -29.26 14.23 2.97
C SER A 160 -29.82 15.16 1.89
N ARG A 161 -29.12 15.32 0.74
CA ARG A 161 -29.49 16.23 -0.36
C ARG A 161 -30.41 15.57 -1.39
N SER A 162 -30.53 14.24 -1.37
CA SER A 162 -31.31 13.48 -2.35
C SER A 162 -32.82 13.59 -2.16
N GLY A 163 -33.30 14.31 -1.14
CA GLY A 163 -34.74 14.43 -0.80
C GLY A 163 -35.32 13.19 -0.10
N SER A 164 -34.53 12.14 0.02
CA SER A 164 -34.86 10.94 0.81
C SER A 164 -34.21 11.01 2.18
N PRO A 165 -34.86 10.52 3.25
CA PRO A 165 -34.27 10.51 4.58
C PRO A 165 -33.02 9.61 4.60
N GLN A 166 -32.02 10.04 5.37
CA GLN A 166 -30.85 9.19 5.66
C GLN A 166 -31.27 7.88 6.33
N SER A 167 -30.59 6.79 5.98
CA SER A 167 -30.85 5.49 6.59
C SER A 167 -30.50 5.52 8.09
N ILE A 168 -31.41 4.96 8.88
CA ILE A 168 -31.16 4.63 10.28
C ILE A 168 -30.74 3.17 10.32
N LEU A 169 -29.52 2.93 10.80
CA LEU A 169 -28.90 1.62 10.83
C LEU A 169 -28.90 1.09 12.26
N THR A 170 -29.27 -0.18 12.44
CA THR A 170 -29.11 -0.86 13.72
C THR A 170 -27.75 -1.54 13.76
N VAL A 171 -26.97 -1.21 14.77
CA VAL A 171 -25.65 -1.78 15.07
C VAL A 171 -25.79 -2.76 16.21
N VAL A 172 -25.42 -4.02 15.99
CA VAL A 172 -25.39 -5.04 17.03
C VAL A 172 -23.94 -5.36 17.38
N LEU A 173 -23.58 -5.17 18.64
CA LEU A 173 -22.23 -5.35 19.16
C LEU A 173 -22.21 -6.36 20.32
N PRO A 174 -21.11 -7.09 20.54
CA PRO A 174 -20.96 -7.93 21.71
C PRO A 174 -20.79 -7.06 22.97
N LYS A 175 -21.56 -7.36 24.01
CA LYS A 175 -21.50 -6.68 25.30
C LYS A 175 -20.53 -7.39 26.24
N ARG A 176 -19.70 -6.63 26.95
CA ARG A 176 -18.77 -7.17 27.94
C ARG A 176 -19.54 -7.65 29.17
N GLY A 177 -19.25 -8.88 29.58
CA GLY A 177 -19.90 -9.44 30.79
C GLY A 177 -21.27 -10.10 30.57
N GLY A 178 -21.77 -10.15 29.33
CA GLY A 178 -22.91 -10.98 28.98
C GLY A 178 -22.62 -12.44 29.32
N GLY A 179 -23.31 -12.99 30.29
CA GLY A 179 -23.09 -14.35 30.77
C GLY A 179 -23.45 -15.38 29.69
N ILE A 180 -22.79 -16.52 29.74
CA ILE A 180 -23.05 -17.69 28.86
C ILE A 180 -24.51 -18.17 29.03
N SER A 181 -25.23 -17.70 30.07
CA SER A 181 -26.55 -18.15 30.46
C SER A 181 -27.69 -17.55 29.63
N ASP A 182 -27.56 -16.35 29.07
CA ASP A 182 -28.55 -15.73 28.20
C ASP A 182 -27.90 -15.06 27.00
N PRO A 183 -28.07 -15.63 25.79
CA PRO A 183 -27.49 -15.05 24.55
C PRO A 183 -28.01 -13.64 24.23
N THR A 184 -29.18 -13.24 24.73
CA THR A 184 -29.79 -11.93 24.48
C THR A 184 -29.12 -10.84 25.30
N GLU A 185 -28.58 -11.16 26.49
CA GLU A 185 -27.77 -10.23 27.29
C GLU A 185 -26.35 -10.05 26.79
N ALA A 186 -25.87 -10.96 25.93
CA ALA A 186 -24.53 -10.92 25.37
C ALA A 186 -24.34 -9.90 24.21
N LEU A 187 -25.42 -9.40 23.67
CA LEU A 187 -25.46 -8.46 22.58
C LEU A 187 -26.07 -7.13 23.02
N SER A 188 -25.60 -6.05 22.41
CA SER A 188 -26.18 -4.72 22.58
C SER A 188 -26.57 -4.18 21.21
N GLU A 189 -27.75 -3.59 21.14
CA GLU A 189 -28.28 -2.96 19.93
C GLU A 189 -28.30 -1.44 20.11
N GLY A 190 -27.83 -0.73 19.11
CA GLY A 190 -27.87 0.73 19.07
C GLY A 190 -28.19 1.22 17.67
N ASN A 191 -28.91 2.34 17.60
CA ASN A 191 -29.27 2.95 16.33
C ASN A 191 -28.29 4.09 15.99
N THR A 192 -27.94 4.21 14.72
CA THR A 192 -27.06 5.26 14.20
C THR A 192 -27.55 5.72 12.83
N LYS A 193 -27.34 6.99 12.48
CA LYS A 193 -27.71 7.55 11.18
C LYS A 193 -26.52 7.52 10.24
N ALA A 194 -26.74 7.11 9.00
CA ALA A 194 -25.70 7.18 7.96
C ALA A 194 -25.41 8.63 7.59
N SER A 195 -24.19 9.11 7.82
CA SER A 195 -23.77 10.49 7.55
C SER A 195 -22.94 10.63 6.29
N GLY A 196 -22.26 9.57 5.87
CA GLY A 196 -21.41 9.60 4.69
C GLY A 196 -20.99 8.22 4.22
N VAL A 197 -20.42 8.18 3.02
CA VAL A 197 -19.88 6.98 2.40
C VAL A 197 -18.46 7.28 1.96
N PHE A 198 -17.51 6.43 2.32
CA PHE A 198 -16.14 6.51 1.83
C PHE A 198 -15.84 5.44 0.79
N ALA A 199 -14.90 5.74 -0.13
CA ALA A 199 -14.37 4.78 -1.09
C ALA A 199 -12.85 4.92 -1.18
N ILE A 200 -12.15 3.86 -0.82
CA ILE A 200 -10.68 3.78 -0.85
C ILE A 200 -10.26 2.59 -1.71
N GLN A 201 -10.69 1.40 -1.28
CA GLN A 201 -10.42 0.13 -1.94
C GLN A 201 -11.38 -0.93 -1.37
N GLN A 202 -11.76 -1.89 -2.21
CA GLN A 202 -12.75 -2.92 -1.89
C GLN A 202 -12.48 -3.65 -0.56
N ASP A 203 -11.21 -3.91 -0.22
CA ASP A 203 -10.83 -4.58 1.03
C ASP A 203 -11.23 -3.80 2.29
N PHE A 204 -11.30 -2.47 2.22
CA PHE A 204 -11.75 -1.61 3.30
C PHE A 204 -13.24 -1.30 3.16
N ASP A 205 -13.66 -0.95 1.95
CA ASP A 205 -14.98 -0.44 1.63
C ASP A 205 -16.10 -1.46 1.89
N SER A 206 -15.76 -2.77 1.82
CA SER A 206 -16.71 -3.87 2.10
C SER A 206 -16.65 -4.42 3.52
N LYS A 207 -15.75 -3.91 4.37
CA LYS A 207 -15.50 -4.49 5.70
C LYS A 207 -15.55 -3.50 6.84
N TYR A 208 -15.26 -2.22 6.60
CA TYR A 208 -15.11 -1.24 7.66
C TYR A 208 -16.17 -0.16 7.58
N ASP A 209 -16.68 0.20 8.74
CA ASP A 209 -17.49 1.39 8.95
C ASP A 209 -16.94 2.17 10.14
N ILE A 210 -17.14 3.48 10.15
CA ILE A 210 -16.54 4.38 11.14
C ILE A 210 -17.64 5.14 11.88
N THR A 211 -17.56 5.16 13.21
CA THR A 211 -18.50 5.88 14.06
C THR A 211 -17.78 6.53 15.25
N ASN A 212 -18.53 7.18 16.10
CA ASN A 212 -18.02 7.78 17.34
C ASN A 212 -17.55 6.71 18.32
N ILE A 213 -16.39 6.93 18.96
CA ILE A 213 -15.81 5.98 19.91
C ILE A 213 -16.66 5.81 21.17
N ASP A 214 -17.28 6.89 21.64
CA ASP A 214 -18.07 6.84 22.88
C ASP A 214 -19.36 6.04 22.70
N PHE A 215 -19.95 6.08 21.50
CA PHE A 215 -21.06 5.19 21.13
C PHE A 215 -20.68 3.71 21.28
N ILE A 216 -19.53 3.30 20.73
CA ILE A 216 -19.09 1.89 20.85
C ILE A 216 -18.80 1.54 22.31
N LYS A 217 -18.14 2.42 23.07
CA LYS A 217 -17.88 2.21 24.49
C LYS A 217 -19.17 1.96 25.27
N GLN A 218 -20.17 2.79 25.02
CA GLN A 218 -21.48 2.67 25.68
C GLN A 218 -22.15 1.35 25.34
N GLN A 219 -22.19 0.97 24.05
CA GLN A 219 -22.80 -0.27 23.60
C GLN A 219 -22.08 -1.51 24.16
N MET A 220 -20.77 -1.53 24.19
CA MET A 220 -19.99 -2.66 24.66
C MET A 220 -19.82 -2.70 26.19
N GLY A 221 -20.16 -1.63 26.91
CA GLY A 221 -19.92 -1.50 28.35
C GLY A 221 -18.43 -1.38 28.70
N LEU A 222 -17.66 -0.67 27.86
CA LEU A 222 -16.23 -0.42 28.10
C LEU A 222 -16.00 0.78 29.01
N GLY A 223 -14.88 0.77 29.73
CA GLY A 223 -14.46 1.91 30.54
C GLY A 223 -14.06 3.13 29.70
N PRO A 224 -14.06 4.34 30.30
CA PRO A 224 -13.74 5.59 29.60
C PRO A 224 -12.32 5.59 29.00
N ASP A 225 -11.35 4.96 29.65
CA ASP A 225 -9.94 4.91 29.22
C ASP A 225 -9.56 3.59 28.57
N GLU A 226 -10.54 2.84 28.11
CA GLU A 226 -10.35 1.53 27.48
C GLU A 226 -10.44 1.65 25.96
N TYR A 227 -9.40 1.12 25.27
CA TYR A 227 -9.23 1.22 23.83
C TYR A 227 -8.74 -0.08 23.23
N SER A 228 -9.01 -0.34 21.94
CA SER A 228 -8.45 -1.50 21.23
C SER A 228 -7.15 -1.17 20.51
N ALA A 229 -6.99 0.07 20.08
CA ALA A 229 -5.78 0.55 19.42
C ALA A 229 -5.56 2.05 19.65
N SER A 230 -4.30 2.49 19.50
CA SER A 230 -3.95 3.88 19.31
C SER A 230 -3.29 4.03 17.95
N GLU A 231 -3.77 4.96 17.15
CA GLU A 231 -3.29 5.24 15.80
C GLU A 231 -2.56 6.57 15.76
N ILE A 232 -1.40 6.57 15.13
CA ILE A 232 -0.46 7.67 15.18
C ILE A 232 -0.07 8.09 13.78
N LYS A 233 -0.14 9.39 13.53
CA LYS A 233 0.39 10.05 12.35
C LYS A 233 1.71 10.71 12.67
N LEU A 234 2.71 10.49 11.83
CA LEU A 234 4.02 11.10 11.98
C LEU A 234 4.15 12.38 11.15
N THR A 235 5.07 13.23 11.54
CA THR A 235 5.50 14.37 10.73
C THR A 235 6.26 13.87 9.50
N ARG A 236 6.26 14.65 8.42
CA ARG A 236 6.91 14.25 7.15
C ARG A 236 8.43 13.99 7.26
N THR A 237 9.07 14.56 8.26
CA THR A 237 10.52 14.46 8.49
C THR A 237 10.89 13.37 9.49
N ALA A 238 9.90 12.73 10.12
CA ALA A 238 10.16 11.71 11.14
C ALA A 238 10.62 10.39 10.51
N ASP A 239 11.60 9.75 11.16
CA ASP A 239 11.99 8.38 10.83
C ASP A 239 11.01 7.39 11.47
N LEU A 240 10.25 6.70 10.65
CA LEU A 240 9.22 5.73 11.05
C LEU A 240 9.77 4.64 11.97
N LEU A 241 10.97 4.11 11.66
CA LEU A 241 11.55 3.00 12.42
C LEU A 241 12.14 3.48 13.75
N ALA A 242 12.74 4.67 13.77
CA ALA A 242 13.25 5.27 15.00
C ALA A 242 12.10 5.54 15.99
N VAL A 243 11.01 6.17 15.53
CA VAL A 243 9.84 6.45 16.37
C VAL A 243 9.19 5.14 16.86
N GLN A 244 9.07 4.12 16.01
CA GLN A 244 8.56 2.81 16.42
C GLN A 244 9.39 2.20 17.57
N GLN A 245 10.71 2.22 17.44
CA GLN A 245 11.61 1.68 18.46
C GLN A 245 11.50 2.44 19.78
N GLU A 246 11.41 3.76 19.74
CA GLU A 246 11.26 4.60 20.94
C GLU A 246 9.92 4.36 21.63
N LEU A 247 8.82 4.29 20.87
CA LEU A 247 7.51 3.95 21.40
C LEU A 247 7.47 2.53 21.99
N SER A 248 8.13 1.56 21.34
CA SER A 248 8.23 0.20 21.86
C SER A 248 9.00 0.12 23.17
N LYS A 249 10.05 0.94 23.33
CA LYS A 249 10.80 1.04 24.60
C LYS A 249 9.98 1.74 25.69
N LEU A 250 9.27 2.81 25.33
CA LEU A 250 8.43 3.58 26.24
C LEU A 250 7.29 2.74 26.83
N LEU A 251 6.62 1.95 25.99
CA LEU A 251 5.43 1.19 26.34
C LEU A 251 5.74 -0.19 26.90
N GLY A 252 6.90 -0.76 26.56
CA GLY A 252 7.32 -2.07 27.01
C GLY A 252 6.57 -3.25 26.36
N ALA A 253 6.77 -4.45 26.89
CA ALA A 253 6.28 -5.72 26.30
C ALA A 253 4.76 -5.92 26.37
N GLY A 254 4.03 -5.06 27.08
CA GLY A 254 2.56 -5.11 27.15
C GLY A 254 1.88 -4.65 25.87
N TYR A 255 2.59 -4.02 24.96
CA TYR A 255 2.07 -3.42 23.73
C TYR A 255 2.83 -3.87 22.50
N ILE A 256 2.13 -3.94 21.39
CA ILE A 256 2.69 -4.19 20.06
C ILE A 256 2.61 -2.87 19.28
N VAL A 257 3.76 -2.36 18.87
CA VAL A 257 3.88 -1.13 18.08
C VAL A 257 4.21 -1.52 16.63
N GLN A 258 3.25 -1.34 15.74
CA GLN A 258 3.35 -1.74 14.33
C GLN A 258 3.44 -0.52 13.42
N THR A 259 4.39 -0.56 12.51
CA THR A 259 4.42 0.37 11.38
C THR A 259 3.31 0.04 10.37
N LYS A 260 2.98 0.99 9.49
CA LYS A 260 2.02 0.76 8.38
C LYS A 260 2.38 -0.45 7.50
N TYR A 261 3.66 -0.80 7.40
CA TYR A 261 4.12 -1.98 6.65
C TYR A 261 3.83 -3.29 7.38
N GLU A 262 3.85 -3.26 8.70
CA GLU A 262 3.59 -4.41 9.56
C GLU A 262 2.10 -4.64 9.81
N GLN A 263 1.27 -3.59 9.74
CA GLN A 263 -0.19 -3.70 9.85
C GLN A 263 -0.79 -4.55 8.72
N ASN A 264 -0.16 -4.57 7.53
CA ASN A 264 -0.54 -5.45 6.42
C ASN A 264 0.65 -6.22 5.85
N THR A 265 1.23 -7.08 6.68
CA THR A 265 2.39 -7.89 6.32
C THR A 265 2.14 -8.77 5.08
N SER A 266 0.92 -9.26 4.90
CA SER A 266 0.56 -10.11 3.74
C SER A 266 0.72 -9.36 2.44
N LEU A 267 0.14 -8.16 2.33
CA LEU A 267 0.25 -7.32 1.15
C LEU A 267 1.71 -7.02 0.80
N TYR A 268 2.48 -6.49 1.75
CA TYR A 268 3.86 -6.09 1.50
C TYR A 268 4.80 -7.26 1.22
N LYS A 269 4.55 -8.44 1.80
CA LYS A 269 5.28 -9.67 1.46
C LYS A 269 4.97 -10.11 0.03
N THR A 270 3.70 -10.12 -0.38
CA THR A 270 3.30 -10.49 -1.75
C THR A 270 3.91 -9.54 -2.77
N MET A 271 3.79 -8.23 -2.58
CA MET A 271 4.40 -7.23 -3.47
C MET A 271 5.92 -7.41 -3.60
N ARG A 272 6.61 -7.75 -2.50
CA ARG A 272 8.05 -8.00 -2.52
C ARG A 272 8.40 -9.26 -3.31
N LEU A 273 7.63 -10.33 -3.16
CA LEU A 273 7.81 -11.58 -3.90
C LEU A 273 7.55 -11.37 -5.41
N GLU A 274 6.50 -10.67 -5.76
CA GLU A 274 6.19 -10.31 -7.16
C GLU A 274 7.33 -9.50 -7.79
N LYS A 275 7.87 -8.52 -7.08
CA LYS A 275 9.00 -7.70 -7.53
C LYS A 275 10.26 -8.55 -7.79
N TRP A 276 10.58 -9.47 -6.88
CA TRP A 276 11.68 -10.40 -7.06
C TRP A 276 11.49 -11.31 -8.28
N PHE A 277 10.27 -11.81 -8.48
CA PHE A 277 9.93 -12.63 -9.64
C PHE A 277 10.09 -11.86 -10.96
N ILE A 278 9.59 -10.62 -11.02
CA ILE A 278 9.77 -9.74 -12.18
C ILE A 278 11.24 -9.52 -12.46
N TYR A 279 12.05 -9.19 -11.46
CA TYR A 279 13.50 -9.02 -11.65
C TYR A 279 14.18 -10.28 -12.17
N ALA A 280 13.82 -11.46 -11.68
CA ALA A 280 14.37 -12.72 -12.14
C ALA A 280 14.05 -12.98 -13.62
N VAL A 281 12.80 -12.78 -14.03
CA VAL A 281 12.37 -12.92 -15.43
C VAL A 281 13.07 -11.91 -16.35
N LEU A 282 13.14 -10.66 -15.94
CA LEU A 282 13.81 -9.60 -16.72
C LEU A 282 15.31 -9.87 -16.86
N THR A 283 15.96 -10.36 -15.81
CA THR A 283 17.38 -10.75 -15.85
C THR A 283 17.60 -11.91 -16.80
N LEU A 284 16.69 -12.89 -16.82
CA LEU A 284 16.78 -14.03 -17.75
C LEU A 284 16.63 -13.57 -19.22
N ILE A 285 15.68 -12.66 -19.49
CA ILE A 285 15.52 -12.07 -20.83
C ILE A 285 16.78 -11.34 -21.26
N LEU A 286 17.38 -10.55 -20.37
CA LEU A 286 18.62 -9.82 -20.62
C LEU A 286 19.77 -10.79 -20.89
N ALA A 287 19.89 -11.87 -20.14
CA ALA A 287 20.90 -12.91 -20.36
C ALA A 287 20.78 -13.54 -21.76
N ILE A 288 19.55 -13.93 -22.16
CA ILE A 288 19.28 -14.48 -23.51
C ILE A 288 19.64 -13.47 -24.60
N ALA A 289 19.26 -12.20 -24.44
CA ALA A 289 19.60 -11.14 -25.38
C ALA A 289 21.12 -10.95 -25.51
N THR A 290 21.85 -11.02 -24.39
CA THR A 290 23.32 -10.92 -24.36
C THR A 290 23.98 -12.07 -25.10
N PHE A 291 23.53 -13.32 -24.90
CA PHE A 291 24.07 -14.48 -25.63
C PHE A 291 23.82 -14.35 -27.14
N ASN A 292 22.64 -13.89 -27.56
CA ASN A 292 22.36 -13.65 -28.96
C ASN A 292 23.26 -12.56 -29.55
N MET A 293 23.57 -11.50 -28.78
CA MET A 293 24.49 -10.43 -29.19
C MET A 293 25.91 -10.97 -29.36
N VAL A 294 26.43 -11.78 -28.41
CA VAL A 294 27.78 -12.37 -28.49
C VAL A 294 27.88 -13.25 -29.74
N SER A 295 26.88 -14.10 -30.00
CA SER A 295 26.87 -14.96 -31.19
C SER A 295 26.89 -14.17 -32.48
N SER A 296 26.07 -13.13 -32.57
CA SER A 296 26.01 -12.23 -33.75
C SER A 296 27.32 -11.46 -33.99
N LEU A 297 27.93 -10.93 -32.92
CA LEU A 297 29.22 -10.24 -33.00
C LEU A 297 30.35 -11.19 -33.41
N THR A 298 30.38 -12.41 -32.87
CA THR A 298 31.37 -13.42 -33.22
C THR A 298 31.28 -13.76 -34.70
N MET A 299 30.07 -13.98 -35.23
CA MET A 299 29.88 -14.22 -36.67
C MET A 299 30.39 -13.07 -37.55
N LEU A 300 30.08 -11.84 -37.13
CA LEU A 300 30.54 -10.64 -37.85
C LEU A 300 32.07 -10.50 -37.85
N VAL A 301 32.73 -10.80 -36.74
CA VAL A 301 34.21 -10.78 -36.63
C VAL A 301 34.84 -11.87 -37.50
N LEU A 302 34.29 -13.09 -37.49
CA LEU A 302 34.83 -14.21 -38.29
C LEU A 302 34.77 -13.93 -39.78
N GLU A 303 33.68 -13.32 -40.26
CA GLU A 303 33.56 -12.96 -41.71
C GLU A 303 34.50 -11.85 -42.11
N LYS A 304 34.77 -10.89 -41.21
CA LYS A 304 35.68 -9.78 -41.47
C LYS A 304 37.17 -10.11 -41.22
N GLN A 305 37.48 -11.34 -40.86
CA GLN A 305 38.87 -11.76 -40.59
C GLN A 305 39.79 -11.50 -41.77
N LYS A 306 39.34 -11.76 -43.02
CA LYS A 306 40.12 -11.49 -44.23
C LYS A 306 40.38 -9.98 -44.44
N ASP A 307 39.37 -9.15 -44.23
CA ASP A 307 39.50 -7.70 -44.35
C ASP A 307 40.46 -7.14 -43.28
N ILE A 308 40.38 -7.68 -42.07
CA ILE A 308 41.27 -7.33 -40.95
C ILE A 308 42.72 -7.73 -41.26
N ALA A 309 42.94 -8.93 -41.79
CA ALA A 309 44.27 -9.41 -42.16
C ALA A 309 44.92 -8.54 -43.28
N VAL A 310 44.15 -8.10 -44.27
CA VAL A 310 44.61 -7.17 -45.32
C VAL A 310 44.95 -5.81 -44.72
N LEU A 311 44.13 -5.24 -43.84
CA LEU A 311 44.44 -3.98 -43.17
C LEU A 311 45.69 -4.06 -42.29
N GLN A 312 45.88 -5.19 -41.59
CA GLN A 312 47.11 -5.44 -40.81
C GLN A 312 48.34 -5.53 -41.70
N SER A 313 48.27 -6.18 -42.87
CA SER A 313 49.37 -6.24 -43.80
C SER A 313 49.74 -4.87 -44.44
N MET A 314 48.76 -3.96 -44.45
CA MET A 314 48.93 -2.57 -44.87
C MET A 314 49.44 -1.64 -43.73
N GLY A 315 49.79 -2.18 -42.54
CA GLY A 315 50.34 -1.43 -41.42
C GLY A 315 49.30 -0.82 -40.47
N ALA A 316 48.04 -1.23 -40.52
CA ALA A 316 47.05 -0.83 -39.52
C ALA A 316 47.29 -1.55 -38.22
N PHE A 317 47.84 -0.84 -37.23
CA PHE A 317 47.95 -1.37 -35.86
C PHE A 317 46.60 -1.34 -35.16
N LEU A 318 46.08 -2.49 -34.76
CA LEU A 318 45.00 -2.62 -33.78
C LEU A 318 45.55 -2.28 -32.38
N SER A 319 45.63 -1.00 -32.06
CA SER A 319 45.99 -0.56 -30.71
C SER A 319 44.79 -0.75 -29.79
N PHE A 320 44.52 -1.97 -29.36
CA PHE A 320 43.67 -2.26 -28.19
C PHE A 320 44.54 -2.10 -26.94
N LYS A 321 44.80 -0.86 -26.55
CA LYS A 321 45.45 -0.56 -25.28
C LYS A 321 44.36 -0.70 -24.19
N ILE A 322 44.19 -1.92 -23.67
CA ILE A 322 43.55 -2.11 -22.35
C ILE A 322 44.56 -1.52 -21.36
N SER A 323 44.29 -0.30 -20.89
CA SER A 323 44.99 0.29 -19.77
C SER A 323 44.56 -0.45 -18.51
N PRO A 324 45.45 -1.19 -17.81
CA PRO A 324 45.11 -1.68 -16.50
C PRO A 324 45.01 -0.46 -15.57
N GLY A 325 43.81 -0.15 -15.10
CA GLY A 325 43.58 0.86 -14.09
C GLY A 325 44.40 0.54 -12.82
N LYS A 326 45.08 1.58 -12.33
CA LYS A 326 45.63 1.63 -10.98
C LYS A 326 44.48 1.84 -9.98
#